data_82f0970738841fe19695ed327155a8f9
#
_entry.id   82f0970738841fe19695ed327155a8f9
#
_cell.length_a   1.000
_cell.length_b   1.000
_cell.length_c   1.000
_cell.angle_alpha   90.00
_cell.angle_beta   90.00
_cell.angle_gamma   90.00
#
_symmetry.space_group_name_H-M   'P 1'
#
loop_
_entity.id
_entity.type
_entity.pdbx_description
1 polymer ?
#
loop_
_entity_poly.entity_id
_entity_poly.type
_entity_poly.pdbx_seq_one_letter_code
_entity_poly.pdbx_strand_id
1 'polypeptide(L)'
;MKKLLMNSTEEVIQNCKNSVLNNKQISKADAKTLFQIKDNFLKNLSDAANEITRFYQGKKIDIEQLTNIKKNYCSEDCSFCSQSAFFNTKIDDYKLQPADEIVDQAKTAKNNGADSFCLVAAWREPSDDDFHTVCNIIKEINSKVGISLECSLGFLTIEQAKKLKLLNVKRYNHNLETSRTKFPEICTTHTFDDRINTLKIARQAGLELCTGGIIGIGETKNSVRSSS
;
A
#
# COMPACT_ATOMS: atom_id res chain seq x y z
N MET A 1 -17.13 -28.01 -27.31
CA MET A 1 -15.88 -27.41 -26.75
C MET A 1 -16.12 -26.08 -26.03
N LYS A 2 -16.76 -25.04 -26.61
CA LYS A 2 -17.00 -23.75 -25.92
C LYS A 2 -17.76 -23.85 -24.58
N LYS A 3 -18.81 -24.72 -24.51
CA LYS A 3 -19.65 -24.89 -23.32
C LYS A 3 -18.89 -25.60 -22.16
N LEU A 4 -18.00 -26.56 -22.47
CA LEU A 4 -17.15 -27.23 -21.47
C LEU A 4 -16.07 -26.30 -20.86
N LEU A 5 -15.49 -25.42 -21.68
CA LEU A 5 -14.52 -24.41 -21.21
C LEU A 5 -15.16 -23.31 -20.38
N MET A 6 -16.43 -22.96 -20.67
CA MET A 6 -17.19 -22.00 -19.86
C MET A 6 -17.49 -22.54 -18.47
N ASN A 7 -17.98 -23.77 -18.36
CA ASN A 7 -18.25 -24.41 -17.06
C ASN A 7 -16.98 -24.51 -16.19
N SER A 8 -15.79 -24.77 -16.79
CA SER A 8 -14.55 -24.86 -16.03
C SER A 8 -14.09 -23.51 -15.45
N THR A 9 -14.29 -22.38 -16.13
CA THR A 9 -13.90 -21.05 -15.65
C THR A 9 -14.82 -20.58 -14.51
N GLU A 10 -16.11 -20.75 -14.64
CA GLU A 10 -17.06 -20.47 -13.56
C GLU A 10 -16.80 -21.35 -12.34
N GLU A 11 -16.50 -22.61 -12.54
CA GLU A 11 -16.17 -23.56 -11.48
C GLU A 11 -14.89 -23.12 -10.74
N VAL A 12 -13.84 -22.68 -11.44
CA VAL A 12 -12.63 -22.13 -10.80
C VAL A 12 -12.95 -20.92 -9.96
N ILE A 13 -13.75 -19.97 -10.46
CA ILE A 13 -14.17 -18.77 -9.70
C ILE A 13 -14.90 -19.20 -8.42
N GLN A 14 -15.86 -20.11 -8.50
CA GLN A 14 -16.63 -20.55 -7.33
C GLN A 14 -15.76 -21.32 -6.33
N ASN A 15 -14.85 -22.18 -6.81
CA ASN A 15 -13.93 -22.93 -5.96
C ASN A 15 -12.96 -21.98 -5.22
N CYS A 16 -12.43 -20.96 -5.90
CA CYS A 16 -11.60 -19.93 -5.28
C CYS A 16 -12.38 -19.15 -4.22
N LYS A 17 -13.60 -18.70 -4.53
CA LYS A 17 -14.48 -18.03 -3.56
C LYS A 17 -14.71 -18.91 -2.33
N ASN A 18 -15.11 -20.15 -2.51
CA ASN A 18 -15.39 -21.09 -1.42
C ASN A 18 -14.13 -21.37 -0.58
N SER A 19 -12.96 -21.46 -1.20
CA SER A 19 -11.69 -21.60 -0.48
C SER A 19 -11.44 -20.43 0.45
N VAL A 20 -11.57 -19.18 -0.06
CA VAL A 20 -11.36 -17.97 0.74
C VAL A 20 -12.39 -17.85 1.87
N LEU A 21 -13.67 -18.11 1.60
CA LEU A 21 -14.73 -18.09 2.63
C LEU A 21 -14.51 -19.13 3.74
N ASN A 22 -13.75 -20.18 3.46
CA ASN A 22 -13.32 -21.21 4.43
C ASN A 22 -11.90 -20.96 4.99
N ASN A 23 -11.39 -19.72 4.93
CA ASN A 23 -10.06 -19.32 5.40
C ASN A 23 -8.91 -20.11 4.75
N LYS A 24 -9.09 -20.57 3.51
CA LYS A 24 -8.05 -21.26 2.73
C LYS A 24 -7.50 -20.30 1.67
N GLN A 25 -6.21 -20.41 1.43
CA GLN A 25 -5.58 -19.68 0.31
C GLN A 25 -5.96 -20.32 -1.03
N ILE A 26 -6.10 -19.48 -2.07
CA ILE A 26 -6.17 -19.94 -3.44
C ILE A 26 -4.79 -20.41 -3.91
N SER A 27 -4.75 -21.43 -4.77
CA SER A 27 -3.49 -21.91 -5.33
C SER A 27 -2.90 -20.91 -6.34
N LYS A 28 -1.57 -20.94 -6.56
CA LYS A 28 -0.95 -20.16 -7.64
C LYS A 28 -1.51 -20.52 -9.02
N ALA A 29 -1.91 -21.78 -9.23
CA ALA A 29 -2.51 -22.23 -10.49
C ALA A 29 -3.89 -21.56 -10.69
N ASP A 30 -4.73 -21.55 -9.65
CA ASP A 30 -6.04 -20.90 -9.71
C ASP A 30 -5.92 -19.39 -9.89
N ALA A 31 -5.04 -18.73 -9.14
CA ALA A 31 -4.76 -17.31 -9.32
C ALA A 31 -4.33 -17.01 -10.77
N LYS A 32 -3.47 -17.86 -11.35
CA LYS A 32 -3.06 -17.75 -12.75
C LYS A 32 -4.24 -17.89 -13.72
N THR A 33 -5.16 -18.80 -13.44
CA THR A 33 -6.37 -19.00 -14.24
C THR A 33 -7.29 -17.78 -14.15
N LEU A 34 -7.50 -17.22 -12.93
CA LEU A 34 -8.28 -16.00 -12.73
C LEU A 34 -7.71 -14.81 -13.48
N PHE A 35 -6.39 -14.66 -13.55
CA PHE A 35 -5.73 -13.62 -14.37
C PHE A 35 -5.92 -13.76 -15.88
N GLN A 36 -6.35 -14.93 -16.35
CA GLN A 36 -6.50 -15.25 -17.78
C GLN A 36 -7.96 -15.34 -18.21
N ILE A 37 -8.90 -15.10 -17.31
CA ILE A 37 -10.32 -15.17 -17.67
C ILE A 37 -10.66 -14.18 -18.77
N LYS A 38 -11.63 -14.52 -19.58
CA LYS A 38 -12.14 -13.64 -20.62
C LYS A 38 -13.11 -12.62 -20.03
N ASP A 39 -13.28 -11.50 -20.72
CA ASP A 39 -14.12 -10.36 -20.27
C ASP A 39 -15.55 -10.76 -19.92
N ASN A 40 -16.12 -11.75 -20.61
CA ASN A 40 -17.46 -12.24 -20.32
C ASN A 40 -17.60 -12.92 -18.94
N PHE A 41 -16.50 -13.24 -18.24
CA PHE A 41 -16.49 -13.77 -16.87
C PHE A 41 -16.11 -12.74 -15.80
N LEU A 42 -15.76 -11.51 -16.20
CA LEU A 42 -15.37 -10.46 -15.24
C LEU A 42 -16.47 -10.16 -14.23
N LYS A 43 -17.74 -10.18 -14.68
CA LYS A 43 -18.86 -10.00 -13.78
C LYS A 43 -18.94 -11.11 -12.73
N ASN A 44 -18.78 -12.37 -13.12
CA ASN A 44 -18.82 -13.51 -12.21
C ASN A 44 -17.67 -13.40 -11.16
N LEU A 45 -16.47 -13.01 -11.61
CA LEU A 45 -15.34 -12.80 -10.70
C LEU A 45 -15.59 -11.63 -9.74
N SER A 46 -16.12 -10.52 -10.24
CA SER A 46 -16.47 -9.35 -9.43
C SER A 46 -17.54 -9.67 -8.39
N ASP A 47 -18.58 -10.41 -8.79
CA ASP A 47 -19.64 -10.83 -7.88
C ASP A 47 -19.08 -11.75 -6.76
N ALA A 48 -18.23 -12.71 -7.12
CA ALA A 48 -17.56 -13.60 -6.15
C ALA A 48 -16.65 -12.81 -5.18
N ALA A 49 -15.88 -11.85 -5.68
CA ALA A 49 -15.05 -10.97 -4.87
C ALA A 49 -15.89 -10.10 -3.92
N ASN A 50 -17.02 -9.56 -4.42
CA ASN A 50 -17.96 -8.78 -3.59
C ASN A 50 -18.59 -9.63 -2.48
N GLU A 51 -18.95 -10.89 -2.73
CA GLU A 51 -19.44 -11.80 -1.69
C GLU A 51 -18.39 -12.01 -0.59
N ILE A 52 -17.10 -12.24 -0.96
CA ILE A 52 -16.00 -12.37 -0.01
C ILE A 52 -15.86 -11.07 0.81
N THR A 53 -15.84 -9.92 0.14
CA THR A 53 -15.72 -8.62 0.81
C THR A 53 -16.84 -8.41 1.80
N ARG A 54 -18.09 -8.70 1.41
CA ARG A 54 -19.25 -8.57 2.31
C ARG A 54 -19.22 -9.53 3.48
N PHE A 55 -18.67 -10.72 3.30
CA PHE A 55 -18.53 -11.71 4.37
C PHE A 55 -17.55 -11.25 5.45
N TYR A 56 -16.39 -10.71 5.05
CA TYR A 56 -15.35 -10.29 5.99
C TYR A 56 -15.49 -8.85 6.50
N GLN A 57 -15.95 -7.93 5.66
CA GLN A 57 -16.01 -6.49 5.96
C GLN A 57 -17.43 -5.96 6.17
N GLY A 58 -18.45 -6.75 5.84
CA GLY A 58 -19.82 -6.29 5.86
C GLY A 58 -20.09 -5.20 4.83
N LYS A 59 -20.78 -4.13 5.27
CA LYS A 59 -21.08 -2.96 4.43
C LYS A 59 -20.20 -1.75 4.74
N LYS A 60 -19.21 -1.91 5.61
CA LYS A 60 -18.33 -0.82 6.02
C LYS A 60 -17.37 -0.48 4.87
N ILE A 61 -17.14 0.79 4.67
CA ILE A 61 -16.09 1.34 3.83
C ILE A 61 -15.06 1.97 4.77
N ASP A 62 -13.78 1.59 4.63
CA ASP A 62 -12.67 2.23 5.31
C ASP A 62 -12.29 3.49 4.54
N ILE A 63 -12.30 4.64 5.21
CA ILE A 63 -11.94 5.94 4.65
C ILE A 63 -10.59 6.35 5.24
N GLU A 64 -9.56 6.38 4.39
CA GLU A 64 -8.26 6.93 4.73
C GLU A 64 -8.10 8.33 4.14
N GLN A 65 -7.65 9.28 4.94
CA GLN A 65 -7.14 10.55 4.47
C GLN A 65 -5.64 10.61 4.70
N LEU A 66 -4.88 11.12 3.73
CA LEU A 66 -3.44 11.27 3.85
C LEU A 66 -3.00 12.74 3.79
N THR A 67 -1.80 13.01 4.33
CA THR A 67 -1.08 14.26 4.11
C THR A 67 0.37 13.99 3.73
N ASN A 68 0.90 14.78 2.80
CA ASN A 68 2.33 14.80 2.52
C ASN A 68 3.02 15.68 3.56
N ILE A 69 3.61 15.10 4.60
CA ILE A 69 4.34 15.86 5.64
C ILE A 69 5.64 16.45 5.10
N LYS A 70 6.21 15.88 4.03
CA LYS A 70 7.31 16.41 3.22
C LYS A 70 7.00 16.15 1.75
N LYS A 71 7.16 17.18 0.91
CA LYS A 71 6.79 17.13 -0.50
C LYS A 71 7.98 17.50 -1.39
N ASN A 72 8.10 16.75 -2.50
CA ASN A 72 9.14 16.92 -3.52
C ASN A 72 10.57 16.59 -3.06
N TYR A 73 11.52 16.62 -4.00
CA TYR A 73 12.95 16.36 -3.82
C TYR A 73 13.28 15.04 -3.12
N CYS A 74 12.52 13.97 -3.42
CA CYS A 74 12.90 12.61 -3.05
C CYS A 74 14.17 12.22 -3.83
N SER A 75 15.15 11.65 -3.13
CA SER A 75 16.42 11.20 -3.72
C SER A 75 16.33 9.94 -4.58
N GLU A 76 15.13 9.39 -4.76
CA GLU A 76 14.88 8.19 -5.54
C GLU A 76 14.41 8.53 -6.96
N ASP A 77 14.84 7.74 -7.97
CA ASP A 77 14.58 7.96 -9.39
C ASP A 77 13.35 7.21 -9.93
N CYS A 78 12.40 6.84 -9.07
CA CYS A 78 11.19 6.13 -9.46
C CYS A 78 10.46 6.86 -10.60
N SER A 79 10.45 6.29 -11.80
CA SER A 79 10.01 6.95 -13.05
C SER A 79 8.52 7.35 -13.08
N PHE A 80 7.70 6.74 -12.24
CA PHE A 80 6.27 7.06 -12.10
C PHE A 80 5.99 8.15 -11.05
N CYS A 81 7.01 8.53 -10.24
CA CYS A 81 6.80 9.36 -9.06
C CYS A 81 7.08 10.84 -9.35
N SER A 82 6.05 11.68 -9.22
CA SER A 82 6.19 13.13 -9.37
C SER A 82 7.01 13.81 -8.25
N GLN A 83 7.31 13.10 -7.16
CA GLN A 83 8.07 13.60 -6.01
C GLN A 83 9.59 13.41 -6.16
N SER A 84 10.04 12.74 -7.24
CA SER A 84 11.45 12.47 -7.49
C SER A 84 12.21 13.75 -7.86
N ALA A 85 13.40 13.95 -7.27
CA ALA A 85 14.30 15.05 -7.64
C ALA A 85 14.94 14.89 -9.03
N PHE A 86 14.83 13.71 -9.63
CA PHE A 86 15.36 13.42 -10.98
C PHE A 86 14.47 13.97 -12.10
N PHE A 87 13.22 14.32 -11.81
CA PHE A 87 12.24 14.76 -12.82
C PHE A 87 11.71 16.16 -12.54
N ASN A 88 11.63 16.97 -13.57
CA ASN A 88 11.06 18.32 -13.48
C ASN A 88 9.52 18.24 -13.56
N THR A 89 8.90 17.98 -12.43
CA THR A 89 7.43 17.80 -12.31
C THR A 89 6.83 19.07 -11.71
N LYS A 90 6.82 20.14 -12.01
CA LYS A 90 6.19 21.43 -11.59
C LYS A 90 5.18 21.26 -10.41
N ILE A 91 5.56 20.54 -9.36
CA ILE A 91 4.80 20.42 -8.13
C ILE A 91 5.41 21.35 -7.08
N ASP A 92 4.58 21.84 -6.16
CA ASP A 92 5.08 22.61 -5.01
C ASP A 92 6.03 21.76 -4.19
N ASP A 93 6.97 22.41 -3.52
CA ASP A 93 7.88 21.78 -2.60
C ASP A 93 7.81 22.42 -1.22
N TYR A 94 8.00 21.59 -0.22
CA TYR A 94 8.23 22.04 1.15
C TYR A 94 9.02 20.97 1.91
N LYS A 95 9.82 21.45 2.86
CA LYS A 95 10.45 20.59 3.85
C LYS A 95 9.38 20.00 4.78
N LEU A 96 9.78 19.37 5.86
CA LEU A 96 8.82 18.88 6.84
C LEU A 96 7.86 19.98 7.30
N GLN A 97 6.56 19.74 7.18
CA GLN A 97 5.52 20.70 7.59
C GLN A 97 5.57 20.93 9.10
N PRO A 98 5.15 22.14 9.57
CA PRO A 98 4.95 22.41 10.98
C PRO A 98 4.00 21.40 11.65
N ALA A 99 4.32 21.02 12.88
CA ALA A 99 3.54 19.98 13.60
C ALA A 99 2.08 20.37 13.82
N ASP A 100 1.82 21.63 14.11
CA ASP A 100 0.48 22.19 14.33
C ASP A 100 -0.39 22.09 13.06
N GLU A 101 0.16 22.37 11.88
CA GLU A 101 -0.55 22.23 10.61
C GLU A 101 -0.94 20.76 10.34
N ILE A 102 -0.03 19.82 10.61
CA ILE A 102 -0.32 18.37 10.42
C ILE A 102 -1.39 17.90 11.41
N VAL A 103 -1.33 18.36 12.66
CA VAL A 103 -2.33 18.06 13.70
C VAL A 103 -3.70 18.61 13.30
N ASP A 104 -3.78 19.81 12.74
CA ASP A 104 -5.05 20.41 12.28
C ASP A 104 -5.60 19.69 11.04
N GLN A 105 -4.74 19.21 10.14
CA GLN A 105 -5.15 18.34 9.04
C GLN A 105 -5.71 17.01 9.55
N ALA A 106 -5.10 16.39 10.58
CA ALA A 106 -5.61 15.17 11.21
C ALA A 106 -6.97 15.38 11.89
N LYS A 107 -7.19 16.54 12.54
CA LYS A 107 -8.51 16.93 13.09
C LYS A 107 -9.57 17.04 12.01
N THR A 108 -9.19 17.71 10.90
CA THR A 108 -10.06 17.88 9.73
C THR A 108 -10.44 16.52 9.13
N ALA A 109 -9.46 15.62 8.96
CA ALA A 109 -9.70 14.26 8.49
C ALA A 109 -10.72 13.52 9.36
N LYS A 110 -10.54 13.55 10.69
CA LYS A 110 -11.45 12.93 11.65
C LYS A 110 -12.86 13.52 11.57
N ASN A 111 -12.97 14.84 11.49
CA ASN A 111 -14.26 15.55 11.39
C ASN A 111 -14.98 15.23 10.08
N ASN A 112 -14.24 14.95 9.00
CA ASN A 112 -14.77 14.52 7.71
C ASN A 112 -15.14 13.02 7.69
N GLY A 113 -14.97 12.30 8.80
CA GLY A 113 -15.36 10.90 8.92
C GLY A 113 -14.29 9.91 8.44
N ALA A 114 -13.03 10.31 8.33
CA ALA A 114 -11.94 9.37 8.03
C ALA A 114 -11.74 8.40 9.22
N ASP A 115 -11.58 7.12 8.90
CA ASP A 115 -11.25 6.05 9.86
C ASP A 115 -9.75 6.09 10.24
N SER A 116 -8.90 6.52 9.29
CA SER A 116 -7.45 6.62 9.50
C SER A 116 -6.85 7.85 8.81
N PHE A 117 -5.66 8.25 9.30
CA PHE A 117 -4.88 9.35 8.76
C PHE A 117 -3.45 8.91 8.51
N CYS A 118 -2.98 9.06 7.25
CA CYS A 118 -1.67 8.59 6.82
C CYS A 118 -0.68 9.75 6.68
N LEU A 119 0.46 9.63 7.35
CA LEU A 119 1.60 10.53 7.21
C LEU A 119 2.52 10.05 6.08
N VAL A 120 2.62 10.80 5.00
CA VAL A 120 3.42 10.46 3.81
C VAL A 120 4.58 11.42 3.65
N ALA A 121 5.78 10.92 3.37
CA ALA A 121 6.95 11.75 3.15
C ALA A 121 7.70 11.39 1.86
N ALA A 122 8.07 12.42 1.09
CA ALA A 122 8.85 12.29 -0.13
C ALA A 122 10.35 12.23 0.20
N TRP A 123 10.83 11.06 0.59
CA TRP A 123 12.24 10.75 0.83
C TRP A 123 12.52 9.25 0.62
N ARG A 124 13.80 8.88 0.55
CA ARG A 124 14.21 7.49 0.56
C ARG A 124 13.94 6.86 1.94
N GLU A 125 14.41 7.54 2.98
CA GLU A 125 14.29 7.18 4.38
C GLU A 125 14.40 8.46 5.23
N PRO A 126 13.83 8.51 6.43
CA PRO A 126 13.98 9.66 7.30
C PRO A 126 15.40 9.74 7.87
N SER A 127 15.95 10.96 7.99
CA SER A 127 17.08 11.20 8.88
C SER A 127 16.66 10.99 10.35
N ASP A 128 17.61 10.86 11.26
CA ASP A 128 17.31 10.69 12.68
C ASP A 128 16.52 11.89 13.23
N ASP A 129 16.83 13.11 12.81
CA ASP A 129 16.15 14.33 13.22
C ASP A 129 14.72 14.39 12.66
N ASP A 130 14.54 14.08 11.36
CA ASP A 130 13.23 14.01 10.73
C ASP A 130 12.36 12.92 11.39
N PHE A 131 12.95 11.75 11.65
CA PHE A 131 12.23 10.67 12.32
C PHE A 131 11.82 11.05 13.75
N HIS A 132 12.70 11.73 14.50
CA HIS A 132 12.37 12.24 15.81
C HIS A 132 11.19 13.24 15.76
N THR A 133 11.23 14.14 14.79
CA THR A 133 10.15 15.13 14.55
C THR A 133 8.84 14.44 14.22
N VAL A 134 8.84 13.45 13.31
CA VAL A 134 7.65 12.65 12.98
C VAL A 134 7.11 11.93 14.21
N CYS A 135 7.98 11.36 15.06
CA CYS A 135 7.54 10.73 16.30
C CYS A 135 6.82 11.70 17.25
N ASN A 136 7.27 12.95 17.32
CA ASN A 136 6.60 13.98 18.13
C ASN A 136 5.24 14.38 17.54
N ILE A 137 5.15 14.55 16.22
CA ILE A 137 3.88 14.77 15.52
C ILE A 137 2.88 13.65 15.80
N ILE A 138 3.32 12.39 15.72
CA ILE A 138 2.48 11.22 16.03
C ILE A 138 1.95 11.27 17.46
N LYS A 139 2.80 11.62 18.45
CA LYS A 139 2.36 11.77 19.85
C LYS A 139 1.30 12.86 20.01
N GLU A 140 1.49 13.98 19.33
CA GLU A 140 0.51 15.08 19.38
C GLU A 140 -0.83 14.68 18.74
N ILE A 141 -0.83 14.01 17.59
CA ILE A 141 -2.06 13.53 16.95
C ILE A 141 -2.75 12.52 17.86
N ASN A 142 -2.02 11.57 18.45
CA ASN A 142 -2.59 10.60 19.38
C ASN A 142 -3.24 11.26 20.59
N SER A 143 -2.62 12.29 21.16
CA SER A 143 -3.13 12.97 22.37
C SER A 143 -4.26 13.95 22.08
N LYS A 144 -4.21 14.67 20.95
CA LYS A 144 -5.12 15.78 20.62
C LYS A 144 -6.29 15.38 19.73
N VAL A 145 -6.10 14.34 18.88
CA VAL A 145 -7.07 13.96 17.86
C VAL A 145 -7.63 12.56 18.09
N GLY A 146 -6.77 11.57 18.31
CA GLY A 146 -7.20 10.18 18.54
C GLY A 146 -7.85 9.58 17.30
N ILE A 147 -7.23 9.73 16.13
CA ILE A 147 -7.54 9.03 14.88
C ILE A 147 -6.52 7.90 14.68
N SER A 148 -6.92 6.81 14.00
CA SER A 148 -5.99 5.74 13.66
C SER A 148 -4.88 6.27 12.74
N LEU A 149 -3.61 5.97 13.05
CA LEU A 149 -2.47 6.48 12.29
C LEU A 149 -1.85 5.41 11.41
N GLU A 150 -1.51 5.81 10.20
CA GLU A 150 -0.73 5.07 9.23
C GLU A 150 0.48 5.90 8.78
N CYS A 151 1.52 5.25 8.29
CA CYS A 151 2.73 5.93 7.84
C CYS A 151 3.25 5.36 6.52
N SER A 152 3.73 6.25 5.64
CA SER A 152 4.49 5.95 4.43
C SER A 152 5.76 6.82 4.41
N LEU A 153 6.80 6.32 5.07
CA LEU A 153 8.02 7.08 5.38
C LEU A 153 9.28 6.53 4.69
N GLY A 154 9.09 5.79 3.57
CA GLY A 154 10.22 5.18 2.86
C GLY A 154 10.77 3.93 3.55
N PHE A 155 12.08 3.75 3.52
CA PHE A 155 12.72 2.62 4.19
C PHE A 155 12.80 2.84 5.71
N LEU A 156 12.76 1.74 6.47
CA LEU A 156 12.85 1.77 7.93
C LEU A 156 13.92 0.84 8.44
N THR A 157 14.57 1.23 9.54
CA THR A 157 15.26 0.28 10.41
C THR A 157 14.27 -0.45 11.32
N ILE A 158 14.70 -1.56 11.92
CA ILE A 158 13.83 -2.30 12.86
C ILE A 158 13.55 -1.48 14.13
N GLU A 159 14.47 -0.63 14.56
CA GLU A 159 14.31 0.28 15.70
C GLU A 159 13.25 1.33 15.40
N GLN A 160 13.30 1.93 14.22
CA GLN A 160 12.29 2.90 13.76
C GLN A 160 10.89 2.25 13.68
N ALA A 161 10.80 1.06 13.06
CA ALA A 161 9.53 0.33 12.97
C ALA A 161 8.93 -0.01 14.35
N LYS A 162 9.75 -0.51 15.29
CA LYS A 162 9.34 -0.74 16.68
C LYS A 162 8.89 0.54 17.37
N LYS A 163 9.58 1.66 17.12
CA LYS A 163 9.20 2.96 17.68
C LYS A 163 7.84 3.43 17.17
N LEU A 164 7.56 3.30 15.85
CA LEU A 164 6.25 3.60 15.28
C LEU A 164 5.15 2.74 15.94
N LYS A 165 5.40 1.44 16.12
CA LYS A 165 4.46 0.53 16.82
C LYS A 165 4.17 0.96 18.25
N LEU A 166 5.21 1.33 19.01
CA LEU A 166 5.08 1.85 20.38
C LEU A 166 4.30 3.16 20.44
N LEU A 167 4.30 3.94 19.37
CA LEU A 167 3.52 5.17 19.22
C LEU A 167 2.12 4.94 18.65
N ASN A 168 1.62 3.69 18.67
CA ASN A 168 0.30 3.29 18.20
C ASN A 168 0.05 3.55 16.71
N VAL A 169 1.11 3.61 15.86
CA VAL A 169 0.91 3.51 14.43
C VAL A 169 0.37 2.12 14.12
N LYS A 170 -0.76 2.07 13.42
CA LYS A 170 -1.46 0.82 13.11
C LYS A 170 -0.82 0.13 11.92
N ARG A 171 -0.60 0.86 10.83
CA ARG A 171 -0.23 0.31 9.51
C ARG A 171 0.95 1.07 8.91
N TYR A 172 1.81 0.33 8.20
CA TYR A 172 2.89 0.89 7.41
C TYR A 172 2.62 0.64 5.92
N ASN A 173 2.57 1.72 5.15
CA ASN A 173 2.28 1.70 3.73
C ASN A 173 3.60 1.72 2.96
N HIS A 174 3.87 0.64 2.21
CA HIS A 174 5.09 0.52 1.41
C HIS A 174 4.82 -0.36 0.18
N ASN A 175 4.68 0.26 -0.97
CA ASN A 175 4.30 -0.42 -2.19
C ASN A 175 5.45 -1.20 -2.82
N LEU A 176 5.14 -2.28 -3.53
CA LEU A 176 6.08 -3.00 -4.40
C LEU A 176 6.18 -2.39 -5.80
N GLU A 177 5.23 -1.58 -6.17
CA GLU A 177 5.05 -0.82 -7.42
C GLU A 177 4.84 -1.70 -8.64
N THR A 178 5.76 -2.61 -8.94
CA THR A 178 5.68 -3.53 -10.08
C THR A 178 6.28 -4.89 -9.74
N SER A 179 6.43 -5.75 -10.74
CA SER A 179 7.08 -7.06 -10.55
C SER A 179 8.60 -6.92 -10.35
N ARG A 180 9.21 -7.90 -9.67
CA ARG A 180 10.65 -7.97 -9.45
C ARG A 180 11.46 -7.84 -10.75
N THR A 181 10.97 -8.47 -11.84
CA THR A 181 11.67 -8.45 -13.13
C THR A 181 11.56 -7.12 -13.85
N LYS A 182 10.47 -6.37 -13.64
CA LYS A 182 10.25 -5.05 -14.23
C LYS A 182 10.85 -3.92 -13.41
N PHE A 183 11.05 -4.13 -12.12
CA PHE A 183 11.47 -3.10 -11.18
C PHE A 183 12.73 -2.32 -11.62
N PRO A 184 13.82 -2.96 -12.12
CA PRO A 184 15.02 -2.24 -12.55
C PRO A 184 14.81 -1.28 -13.73
N GLU A 185 13.71 -1.40 -14.47
CA GLU A 185 13.36 -0.49 -15.56
C GLU A 185 12.64 0.78 -15.08
N ILE A 186 12.10 0.77 -13.88
CA ILE A 186 11.34 1.90 -13.32
C ILE A 186 12.06 2.60 -12.17
N CYS A 187 13.06 1.98 -11.58
CA CYS A 187 13.87 2.54 -10.51
C CYS A 187 15.25 1.91 -10.48
N THR A 188 16.30 2.74 -10.37
CA THR A 188 17.70 2.30 -10.30
C THR A 188 18.38 2.61 -8.97
N THR A 189 17.82 3.51 -8.16
CA THR A 189 18.38 3.97 -6.88
C THR A 189 18.14 2.99 -5.72
N HIS A 190 17.18 2.08 -5.88
CA HIS A 190 16.95 0.96 -4.95
C HIS A 190 16.34 -0.23 -5.69
N THR A 191 16.26 -1.37 -5.01
CA THR A 191 15.81 -2.64 -5.58
C THR A 191 14.42 -3.04 -5.10
N PHE A 192 13.79 -3.99 -5.79
CA PHE A 192 12.59 -4.65 -5.33
C PHE A 192 12.79 -5.34 -3.97
N ASP A 193 14.00 -5.90 -3.74
CA ASP A 193 14.32 -6.58 -2.48
C ASP A 193 14.44 -5.61 -1.30
N ASP A 194 14.87 -4.37 -1.51
CA ASP A 194 14.87 -3.35 -0.47
C ASP A 194 13.45 -3.06 0.02
N ARG A 195 12.48 -3.02 -0.91
CA ARG A 195 11.06 -2.86 -0.57
C ARG A 195 10.52 -4.05 0.22
N ILE A 196 10.81 -5.27 -0.24
CA ILE A 196 10.45 -6.50 0.49
C ILE A 196 11.05 -6.50 1.89
N ASN A 197 12.31 -6.07 2.04
CA ASN A 197 12.97 -6.01 3.33
C ASN A 197 12.27 -5.04 4.29
N THR A 198 11.89 -3.86 3.82
CA THR A 198 11.13 -2.88 4.62
C THR A 198 9.79 -3.45 5.08
N LEU A 199 9.06 -4.15 4.21
CA LEU A 199 7.81 -4.82 4.59
C LEU A 199 8.04 -5.90 5.66
N LYS A 200 9.13 -6.69 5.54
CA LYS A 200 9.49 -7.69 6.55
C LYS A 200 9.80 -7.02 7.90
N ILE A 201 10.57 -5.94 7.89
CA ILE A 201 10.91 -5.15 9.09
C ILE A 201 9.64 -4.60 9.75
N ALA A 202 8.74 -3.98 8.99
CA ALA A 202 7.49 -3.45 9.53
C ALA A 202 6.60 -4.55 10.14
N ARG A 203 6.49 -5.70 9.46
CA ARG A 203 5.76 -6.88 9.98
C ARG A 203 6.40 -7.43 11.26
N GLN A 204 7.72 -7.55 11.30
CA GLN A 204 8.46 -8.02 12.47
C GLN A 204 8.26 -7.11 13.69
N ALA A 205 8.11 -5.82 13.47
CA ALA A 205 7.78 -4.85 14.51
C ALA A 205 6.31 -4.89 14.96
N GLY A 206 5.45 -5.69 14.32
CA GLY A 206 4.03 -5.84 14.64
C GLY A 206 3.13 -4.77 14.03
N LEU A 207 3.61 -4.06 12.99
CA LEU A 207 2.77 -3.17 12.19
C LEU A 207 1.93 -3.97 11.19
N GLU A 208 0.68 -3.54 10.95
CA GLU A 208 -0.06 -3.99 9.78
C GLU A 208 0.61 -3.46 8.51
N LEU A 209 0.45 -4.16 7.40
CA LEU A 209 1.04 -3.74 6.13
C LEU A 209 -0.04 -3.31 5.15
N CYS A 210 0.21 -2.21 4.45
CA CYS A 210 -0.46 -1.87 3.21
C CYS A 210 0.60 -1.88 2.09
N THR A 211 0.35 -2.68 1.07
CA THR A 211 1.25 -2.77 -0.08
C THR A 211 0.44 -2.95 -1.35
N GLY A 212 0.91 -2.36 -2.42
CA GLY A 212 0.26 -2.40 -3.71
C GLY A 212 1.26 -2.25 -4.85
N GLY A 213 0.71 -2.12 -6.05
CA GLY A 213 1.48 -1.90 -7.25
C GLY A 213 0.68 -1.16 -8.30
N ILE A 214 1.37 -0.68 -9.32
CA ILE A 214 0.83 0.02 -10.48
C ILE A 214 0.71 -0.99 -11.61
N ILE A 215 -0.50 -1.18 -12.12
CA ILE A 215 -0.76 -2.07 -13.24
C ILE A 215 -0.71 -1.26 -14.54
N GLY A 216 0.02 -1.76 -15.54
CA GLY A 216 0.08 -1.14 -16.88
C GLY A 216 1.27 -0.21 -17.09
N ILE A 217 2.33 -0.28 -16.27
CA ILE A 217 3.57 0.47 -16.44
C ILE A 217 4.62 -0.29 -17.28
N GLY A 218 4.16 -1.22 -18.12
CA GLY A 218 4.99 -1.98 -19.05
C GLY A 218 5.36 -3.38 -18.59
N GLU A 219 4.79 -3.86 -17.49
CA GLU A 219 4.92 -5.25 -17.07
C GLU A 219 4.15 -6.20 -18.00
N THR A 220 4.67 -7.43 -18.12
CA THR A 220 3.97 -8.49 -18.84
C THR A 220 3.04 -9.27 -17.90
N LYS A 221 2.03 -9.95 -18.46
CA LYS A 221 1.17 -10.87 -17.70
C LYS A 221 1.97 -11.95 -16.95
N ASN A 222 3.17 -12.29 -17.42
CA ASN A 222 4.04 -13.26 -16.76
C ASN A 222 4.88 -12.63 -15.64
N SER A 223 5.29 -11.38 -15.76
CA SER A 223 6.10 -10.68 -14.76
C SER A 223 5.30 -10.33 -13.49
N VAL A 224 4.03 -9.96 -13.61
CA VAL A 224 3.12 -9.74 -12.46
C VAL A 224 3.00 -11.00 -11.56
N ARG A 225 3.13 -12.18 -12.15
CA ARG A 225 3.02 -13.47 -11.46
C ARG A 225 4.25 -13.88 -10.63
N SER A 226 5.39 -13.24 -10.85
CA SER A 226 6.65 -13.59 -10.17
C SER A 226 6.84 -12.82 -8.85
N SER A 227 5.96 -11.88 -8.53
CA SER A 227 6.06 -10.99 -7.37
C SER A 227 5.37 -11.51 -6.10
N SER A 228 4.72 -12.68 -6.20
CA SER A 228 3.97 -13.32 -5.09
C SER A 228 4.70 -14.52 -4.49
#